data_c8d93867e18aeff94d592a85330c5e03
#
_entry.id   c8d93867e18aeff94d592a85330c5e03
#
_cell.length_a   1.000
_cell.length_b   1.000
_cell.length_c   1.000
_cell.angle_alpha   90.00
_cell.angle_beta   90.00
_cell.angle_gamma   90.00
#
_symmetry.space_group_name_H-M   'P 1'
#
loop_
_entity.id
_entity.type
_entity.pdbx_description
1 polymer ?
#
loop_
_entity_poly.entity_id
_entity_poly.type
_entity_poly.pdbx_seq_one_letter_code
_entity_poly.pdbx_strand_id
1 'polypeptide(L)'
;MAREGLDGYLNQIYRAAKNRRDGAPVLARLEEMESVSWFMTALFAMHGRVRPYHKYLRWELRTFPLGEPWHADILPERLADDPSGLFPDLERLARAKGHGDVLDAWGPDLDLLRRD
;
A
#
# COMPACT_ATOMS: atom_id res chain seq x y z
N MET A 1 14.41 2.09 2.27
CA MET A 1 13.06 2.57 2.67
C MET A 1 11.94 2.03 1.78
N ALA A 2 12.11 2.08 0.45
CA ALA A 2 11.07 1.57 -0.44
C ALA A 2 10.80 0.08 -0.25
N ARG A 3 11.85 -0.73 -0.17
CA ARG A 3 11.71 -2.19 -0.06
C ARG A 3 11.14 -2.60 1.30
N GLU A 4 11.57 -1.98 2.38
CA GLU A 4 11.03 -2.23 3.71
C GLU A 4 9.58 -1.82 3.81
N GLY A 5 9.22 -0.66 3.23
CA GLY A 5 7.84 -0.20 3.18
C GLY A 5 6.95 -1.15 2.39
N LEU A 6 7.43 -1.59 1.24
CA LEU A 6 6.70 -2.53 0.39
C LEU A 6 6.47 -3.86 1.13
N ASP A 7 7.52 -4.42 1.72
CA ASP A 7 7.41 -5.69 2.44
C ASP A 7 6.51 -5.58 3.66
N GLY A 8 6.63 -4.47 4.42
CA GLY A 8 5.75 -4.21 5.55
C GLY A 8 4.28 -4.13 5.17
N TYR A 9 3.99 -3.42 4.07
CA TYR A 9 2.64 -3.33 3.54
C TYR A 9 2.10 -4.72 3.15
N LEU A 10 2.89 -5.49 2.41
CA LEU A 10 2.49 -6.84 1.98
C LEU A 10 2.19 -7.74 3.17
N ASN A 11 3.03 -7.72 4.20
CA ASN A 11 2.80 -8.51 5.42
C ASN A 11 1.48 -8.14 6.08
N GLN A 12 1.17 -6.85 6.19
CA GLN A 12 -0.05 -6.42 6.86
C GLN A 12 -1.30 -6.77 6.08
N ILE A 13 -1.31 -6.55 4.77
CA ILE A 13 -2.51 -6.89 3.98
C ILE A 13 -2.68 -8.40 3.81
N TYR A 14 -1.59 -9.17 3.86
CA TYR A 14 -1.67 -10.62 3.86
C TYR A 14 -2.36 -11.11 5.14
N ARG A 15 -1.98 -10.58 6.30
CA ARG A 15 -2.66 -10.88 7.56
C ARG A 15 -4.13 -10.49 7.51
N ALA A 16 -4.44 -9.32 6.94
CA ALA A 16 -5.81 -8.87 6.78
C ALA A 16 -6.62 -9.85 5.90
N ALA A 17 -6.05 -10.28 4.78
CA ALA A 17 -6.71 -11.21 3.87
C ALA A 17 -7.00 -12.55 4.55
N LYS A 18 -6.03 -13.07 5.33
CA LYS A 18 -6.24 -14.32 6.09
C LYS A 18 -7.34 -14.16 7.13
N ASN A 19 -7.35 -13.04 7.86
CA ASN A 19 -8.39 -12.76 8.84
C ASN A 19 -9.78 -12.71 8.19
N ARG A 20 -9.90 -12.10 7.02
CA ARG A 20 -11.18 -12.09 6.28
C ARG A 20 -11.59 -13.47 5.84
N ARG A 21 -10.68 -14.25 5.30
CA ARG A 21 -10.92 -15.63 4.90
C ARG A 21 -11.44 -16.45 6.07
N ASP A 22 -10.90 -16.20 7.27
CA ASP A 22 -11.24 -16.95 8.48
C ASP A 22 -12.45 -16.37 9.22
N GLY A 23 -13.15 -15.42 8.63
CA GLY A 23 -14.37 -14.84 9.20
C GLY A 23 -14.12 -13.83 10.32
N ALA A 24 -12.97 -13.18 10.36
CA ALA A 24 -12.59 -12.21 11.39
C ALA A 24 -12.39 -10.80 10.80
N PRO A 25 -13.48 -10.12 10.35
CA PRO A 25 -13.35 -8.84 9.65
C PRO A 25 -12.81 -7.71 10.54
N VAL A 26 -13.09 -7.73 11.84
CA VAL A 26 -12.56 -6.70 12.76
C VAL A 26 -11.04 -6.80 12.86
N LEU A 27 -10.50 -8.01 12.98
CA LEU A 27 -9.06 -8.20 13.05
C LEU A 27 -8.40 -7.84 11.72
N ALA A 28 -9.07 -8.16 10.61
CA ALA A 28 -8.59 -7.75 9.28
C ALA A 28 -8.46 -6.23 9.20
N ARG A 29 -9.45 -5.50 9.73
CA ARG A 29 -9.42 -4.03 9.70
C ARG A 29 -8.27 -3.47 10.52
N LEU A 30 -7.96 -4.08 11.66
CA LEU A 30 -6.82 -3.66 12.48
C LEU A 30 -5.50 -3.79 11.71
N GLU A 31 -5.31 -4.90 11.01
CA GLU A 31 -4.12 -5.09 10.19
C GLU A 31 -4.05 -4.08 9.04
N GLU A 32 -5.19 -3.79 8.41
CA GLU A 32 -5.25 -2.79 7.35
C GLU A 32 -4.91 -1.39 7.83
N MET A 33 -5.34 -1.02 9.04
CA MET A 33 -4.98 0.28 9.60
C MET A 33 -3.48 0.43 9.75
N GLU A 34 -2.79 -0.63 10.18
CA GLU A 34 -1.33 -0.61 10.30
C GLU A 34 -0.64 -0.58 8.95
N SER A 35 -1.27 -1.10 7.90
CA SER A 35 -0.68 -1.14 6.56
C SER A 35 -0.50 0.25 5.94
N VAL A 36 -1.28 1.23 6.38
CA VAL A 36 -1.30 2.58 5.79
C VAL A 36 0.08 3.25 5.86
N SER A 37 0.73 3.21 7.02
CA SER A 37 2.05 3.83 7.17
C SER A 37 3.11 3.13 6.29
N TRP A 38 3.07 1.81 6.21
CA TRP A 38 3.96 1.07 5.33
C TRP A 38 3.74 1.42 3.86
N PHE A 39 2.46 1.51 3.47
CA PHE A 39 2.10 1.91 2.11
C PHE A 39 2.68 3.28 1.75
N MET A 40 2.47 4.26 2.63
CA MET A 40 2.96 5.61 2.40
C MET A 40 4.48 5.67 2.32
N THR A 41 5.17 4.92 3.18
CA THR A 41 6.63 4.82 3.13
C THR A 41 7.08 4.28 1.78
N ALA A 42 6.48 3.19 1.32
CA ALA A 42 6.84 2.60 0.03
C ALA A 42 6.55 3.55 -1.13
N LEU A 43 5.34 4.11 -1.18
CA LEU A 43 4.93 4.98 -2.28
C LEU A 43 5.86 6.18 -2.44
N PHE A 44 6.10 6.92 -1.36
CA PHE A 44 6.92 8.12 -1.43
C PHE A 44 8.38 7.79 -1.69
N ALA A 45 8.91 6.73 -1.06
CA ALA A 45 10.30 6.32 -1.29
C ALA A 45 10.53 5.88 -2.74
N MET A 46 9.57 5.23 -3.39
CA MET A 46 9.67 4.86 -4.80
C MET A 46 9.70 6.08 -5.73
N HIS A 47 9.24 7.22 -5.25
CA HIS A 47 9.32 8.49 -5.97
C HIS A 47 10.50 9.34 -5.48
N GLY A 48 11.42 8.75 -4.68
CA GLY A 48 12.60 9.45 -4.17
C GLY A 48 12.28 10.49 -3.11
N ARG A 49 11.16 10.32 -2.38
CA ARG A 49 10.69 11.32 -1.43
C ARG A 49 10.39 10.66 -0.06
N VAL A 50 10.38 11.48 0.97
CA VAL A 50 10.00 11.09 2.32
C VAL A 50 8.49 11.31 2.47
N ARG A 51 7.80 10.34 3.10
CA ARG A 51 6.36 10.45 3.31
C ARG A 51 6.03 11.61 4.24
N PRO A 52 4.94 12.36 3.96
CA PRO A 52 4.47 13.39 4.88
C PRO A 52 3.70 12.78 6.05
N TYR A 53 3.45 13.55 7.09
CA TYR A 53 2.44 13.20 8.08
C TYR A 53 1.06 13.20 7.43
N HIS A 54 0.14 12.40 7.97
CA HIS A 54 -1.22 12.29 7.41
C HIS A 54 -1.89 13.67 7.27
N LYS A 55 -1.68 14.53 8.22
CA LYS A 55 -2.23 15.90 8.21
C LYS A 55 -1.89 16.65 6.92
N TYR A 56 -0.70 16.43 6.40
CA TYR A 56 -0.19 17.16 5.23
C TYR A 56 -0.29 16.36 3.92
N LEU A 57 -0.85 15.15 3.96
CA LEU A 57 -0.86 14.27 2.79
C LEU A 57 -1.54 14.92 1.58
N ARG A 58 -2.71 15.49 1.78
CA ARG A 58 -3.47 16.11 0.70
C ARG A 58 -2.75 17.33 0.12
N TRP A 59 -2.17 18.15 1.01
CA TRP A 59 -1.38 19.30 0.58
C TRP A 59 -0.15 18.86 -0.21
N GLU A 60 0.54 17.83 0.27
CA GLU A 60 1.75 17.31 -0.37
C GLU A 60 1.44 16.82 -1.79
N LEU A 61 0.35 16.06 -1.95
CA LEU A 61 -0.03 15.52 -3.24
C LEU A 61 -0.50 16.59 -4.23
N ARG A 62 -1.09 17.68 -3.74
CA ARG A 62 -1.49 18.80 -4.59
C ARG A 62 -0.29 19.65 -5.01
N THR A 63 0.62 19.89 -4.07
CA THR A 63 1.77 20.77 -4.30
C THR A 63 2.84 20.07 -5.13
N PHE A 64 3.09 18.79 -4.85
CA PHE A 64 4.10 17.98 -5.52
C PHE A 64 3.48 16.67 -6.00
N PRO A 65 2.70 16.70 -7.09
CA PRO A 65 1.97 15.51 -7.54
C PRO A 65 2.90 14.34 -7.86
N LEU A 66 2.43 13.13 -7.51
CA LEU A 66 3.15 11.89 -7.84
C LEU A 66 2.74 11.34 -9.22
N GLY A 67 1.68 11.87 -9.81
CA GLY A 67 1.12 11.35 -11.06
C GLY A 67 0.03 10.31 -10.83
N GLU A 68 -0.53 9.82 -11.92
CA GLU A 68 -1.57 8.79 -11.90
C GLU A 68 -1.06 7.51 -11.22
N PRO A 69 -1.85 6.80 -10.40
CA PRO A 69 -3.20 7.14 -9.95
C PRO A 69 -3.23 7.83 -8.56
N TRP A 70 -2.17 8.47 -8.15
CA TRP A 70 -1.94 8.95 -6.78
C TRP A 70 -2.44 10.38 -6.59
N HIS A 71 -3.74 10.59 -6.73
CA HIS A 71 -4.34 11.93 -6.69
C HIS A 71 -4.74 12.37 -5.29
N ALA A 72 -4.53 13.66 -5.00
CA ALA A 72 -4.90 14.27 -3.73
C ALA A 72 -6.38 14.10 -3.38
N ASP A 73 -7.25 14.05 -4.39
CA ASP A 73 -8.70 13.97 -4.19
C ASP A 73 -9.21 12.53 -3.99
N ILE A 74 -8.36 11.53 -4.22
CA ILE A 74 -8.77 10.13 -4.20
C ILE A 74 -7.96 9.30 -3.22
N LEU A 75 -6.63 9.46 -3.22
CA LEU A 75 -5.75 8.57 -2.46
C LEU A 75 -6.02 8.58 -0.95
N PRO A 76 -6.19 9.73 -0.27
CA PRO A 76 -6.44 9.70 1.17
C PRO A 76 -7.69 8.90 1.53
N GLU A 77 -8.77 9.06 0.76
CA GLU A 77 -10.01 8.32 0.98
C GLU A 77 -9.82 6.82 0.76
N ARG A 78 -9.10 6.44 -0.30
CA ARG A 78 -8.82 5.02 -0.56
C ARG A 78 -7.98 4.40 0.55
N LEU A 79 -6.99 5.12 1.07
CA LEU A 79 -6.18 4.65 2.19
C LEU A 79 -7.01 4.44 3.46
N ALA A 80 -7.94 5.34 3.72
CA ALA A 80 -8.80 5.24 4.90
C ALA A 80 -9.81 4.11 4.76
N ASP A 81 -10.38 3.94 3.56
CA ASP A 81 -11.49 3.01 3.35
C ASP A 81 -11.05 1.60 3.01
N ASP A 82 -10.00 1.45 2.18
CA ASP A 82 -9.61 0.14 1.67
C ASP A 82 -8.13 0.11 1.29
N PRO A 83 -7.23 0.12 2.28
CA PRO A 83 -5.79 0.10 1.97
C PRO A 83 -5.36 -1.15 1.20
N SER A 84 -5.99 -2.30 1.43
CA SER A 84 -5.69 -3.53 0.69
C SER A 84 -6.02 -3.40 -0.80
N GLY A 85 -7.02 -2.63 -1.14
CA GLY A 85 -7.45 -2.41 -2.54
C GLY A 85 -6.45 -1.62 -3.37
N LEU A 86 -5.47 -0.99 -2.73
CA LEU A 86 -4.42 -0.26 -3.43
C LEU A 86 -3.28 -1.17 -3.91
N PHE A 87 -3.31 -2.45 -3.54
CA PHE A 87 -2.22 -3.36 -3.89
C PHE A 87 -1.95 -3.43 -5.40
N PRO A 88 -2.95 -3.58 -6.30
CA PRO A 88 -2.64 -3.66 -7.72
C PRO A 88 -1.88 -2.45 -8.27
N ASP A 89 -2.23 -1.25 -7.82
CA ASP A 89 -1.55 -0.03 -8.25
C ASP A 89 -0.13 0.02 -7.69
N LEU A 90 0.06 -0.36 -6.42
CA LEU A 90 1.39 -0.38 -5.81
C LEU A 90 2.25 -1.48 -6.44
N GLU A 91 1.67 -2.62 -6.76
CA GLU A 91 2.39 -3.70 -7.45
C GLU A 91 2.96 -3.21 -8.78
N ARG A 92 2.15 -2.53 -9.59
CA ARG A 92 2.61 -1.99 -10.87
C ARG A 92 3.75 -1.00 -10.70
N LEU A 93 3.63 -0.10 -9.73
CA LEU A 93 4.68 0.88 -9.43
C LEU A 93 5.96 0.18 -8.98
N ALA A 94 5.86 -0.76 -8.06
CA ALA A 94 7.01 -1.47 -7.51
C ALA A 94 7.77 -2.21 -8.61
N ARG A 95 7.07 -2.89 -9.51
CA ARG A 95 7.70 -3.58 -10.63
C ARG A 95 8.37 -2.61 -11.59
N ALA A 96 7.72 -1.48 -11.88
CA ALA A 96 8.29 -0.44 -12.75
C ALA A 96 9.57 0.18 -12.16
N LYS A 97 9.68 0.22 -10.83
CA LYS A 97 10.83 0.79 -10.13
C LYS A 97 11.91 -0.24 -9.79
N GLY A 98 11.78 -1.49 -10.27
CA GLY A 98 12.80 -2.51 -10.10
C GLY A 98 12.70 -3.31 -8.80
N HIS A 99 11.56 -3.31 -8.14
CA HIS A 99 11.34 -4.04 -6.89
C HIS A 99 10.50 -5.30 -7.05
N GLY A 100 10.41 -5.82 -8.28
CA GLY A 100 9.64 -7.03 -8.55
C GLY A 100 10.11 -8.25 -7.77
N ASP A 101 11.38 -8.31 -7.41
CA ASP A 101 11.94 -9.43 -6.64
C ASP A 101 11.30 -9.53 -5.24
N VAL A 102 10.97 -8.40 -4.61
CA VAL A 102 10.28 -8.39 -3.31
C VAL A 102 8.91 -9.06 -3.46
N LEU A 103 8.19 -8.72 -4.53
CA LEU A 103 6.88 -9.30 -4.82
C LEU A 103 6.98 -10.79 -5.14
N ASP A 104 7.91 -11.15 -6.01
CA ASP A 104 8.05 -12.53 -6.48
C ASP A 104 8.49 -13.48 -5.37
N ALA A 105 9.18 -13.00 -4.36
CA ALA A 105 9.58 -13.78 -3.19
C ALA A 105 8.37 -14.34 -2.43
N TRP A 106 7.20 -13.71 -2.55
CA TRP A 106 5.97 -14.17 -1.92
C TRP A 106 5.37 -15.41 -2.59
N GLY A 107 5.74 -15.66 -3.87
CA GLY A 107 5.25 -16.81 -4.60
C GLY A 107 3.72 -16.79 -4.76
N PRO A 108 3.07 -17.96 -4.65
CA PRO A 108 1.61 -18.05 -4.85
C PRO A 108 0.79 -17.34 -3.78
N ASP A 109 1.37 -17.02 -2.61
CA ASP A 109 0.66 -16.27 -1.58
C ASP A 109 0.26 -14.87 -2.06
N LEU A 110 0.97 -14.34 -3.06
CA LEU A 110 0.65 -13.04 -3.62
C LEU A 110 -0.75 -13.00 -4.25
N ASP A 111 -1.24 -14.12 -4.74
CA ASP A 111 -2.57 -14.20 -5.34
C ASP A 111 -3.69 -13.89 -4.35
N LEU A 112 -3.47 -14.15 -3.07
CA LEU A 112 -4.45 -13.83 -2.04
C LEU A 112 -4.64 -12.31 -1.89
N LEU A 113 -3.65 -11.53 -2.26
CA LEU A 113 -3.66 -10.07 -2.17
C LEU A 113 -4.31 -9.41 -3.38
N ARG A 114 -4.39 -10.12 -4.49
CA ARG A 114 -5.01 -9.61 -5.71
C ARG A 114 -6.51 -9.77 -5.64
N ARG A 115 -7.22 -8.75 -6.10
CA ARG A 115 -8.67 -8.74 -6.15
C ARG A 115 -9.13 -8.71 -7.60
N ASP A 116 -10.20 -9.43 -7.83
CA ASP A 116 -10.82 -9.44 -9.15
C ASP A 116 -11.57 -8.15 -9.46
#